data_62f3c3d28ff57c4dd8bea33d45623be6
#
_entry.id   62f3c3d28ff57c4dd8bea33d45623be6
#
_cell.length_a   1.000
_cell.length_b   1.000
_cell.length_c   1.000
_cell.angle_alpha   90.00
_cell.angle_beta   90.00
_cell.angle_gamma   90.00
#
_symmetry.space_group_name_H-M   'P 1'
#
loop_
_entity.id
_entity.type
_entity.pdbx_description
1 polymer ?
#
loop_
_entity_poly.entity_id
_entity_poly.type
_entity_poly.pdbx_seq_one_letter_code
_entity_poly.pdbx_strand_id
1 'polypeptide(L)'
;RANERVSEYQNALPIAALWGDGTKGSADMMAMDASRHLWTARVDPRRRTYAAGLYTHVRDRWGLFYDQPVVLNERQAGVAVEGVEQHNRAEDRIRISLLAVDTHGVTNVAMAAAKLLGFDLCPRLRDLRERKLFVPRGWPVPESLEGVTVRRVSVKAIERGWDDLVRLAASIRAGKVSAAHAIHRLGSAAVGDPLHRAAEHLGRLLRTLFLCDYLAIPDY
;
A
#
# COMPACT_ATOMS: atom_id res chain seq x y z
N ARG A 1 -14.21 12.77 12.60
CA ARG A 1 -14.27 13.43 13.92
C ARG A 1 -14.66 12.48 15.06
N ALA A 2 -15.74 11.64 14.94
CA ALA A 2 -16.10 10.70 16.00
C ALA A 2 -15.03 9.61 16.18
N ASN A 3 -14.62 8.97 15.10
CA ASN A 3 -13.56 7.95 15.10
C ASN A 3 -12.23 8.49 15.64
N GLU A 4 -11.88 9.72 15.32
CA GLU A 4 -10.67 10.39 15.85
C GLU A 4 -10.70 10.48 17.37
N ARG A 5 -11.80 10.95 17.96
CA ARG A 5 -11.94 11.03 19.41
C ARG A 5 -11.91 9.68 20.10
N VAL A 6 -12.55 8.66 19.49
CA VAL A 6 -12.48 7.29 20.02
C VAL A 6 -11.04 6.79 19.98
N SER A 7 -10.32 7.01 18.88
CA SER A 7 -8.91 6.61 18.74
C SER A 7 -8.00 7.35 19.73
N GLU A 8 -8.22 8.64 19.95
CA GLU A 8 -7.48 9.43 20.96
C GLU A 8 -7.68 8.85 22.35
N TYR A 9 -8.94 8.55 22.73
CA TYR A 9 -9.25 7.93 24.00
C TYR A 9 -8.60 6.55 24.15
N GLN A 10 -8.70 5.70 23.13
CA GLN A 10 -8.08 4.36 23.12
C GLN A 10 -6.56 4.46 23.28
N ASN A 11 -5.91 5.39 22.57
CA ASN A 11 -4.47 5.58 22.63
C ASN A 11 -3.99 6.08 24.01
N ALA A 12 -4.85 6.74 24.79
CA ALA A 12 -4.55 7.17 26.14
C ALA A 12 -4.64 6.04 27.19
N LEU A 13 -5.23 4.90 26.84
CA LEU A 13 -5.32 3.77 27.75
C LEU A 13 -3.96 3.05 27.85
N PRO A 14 -3.43 2.82 29.08
CA PRO A 14 -2.15 2.12 29.27
C PRO A 14 -2.09 0.75 28.58
N ILE A 15 -3.21 0.01 28.55
CA ILE A 15 -3.30 -1.30 27.92
C ILE A 15 -3.06 -1.23 26.41
N ALA A 16 -3.38 -0.11 25.75
CA ALA A 16 -3.15 0.04 24.31
C ALA A 16 -1.65 0.01 23.96
N ALA A 17 -0.78 0.44 24.86
CA ALA A 17 0.67 0.43 24.66
C ALA A 17 1.26 -0.99 24.65
N LEU A 18 0.54 -1.99 25.16
CA LEU A 18 0.98 -3.39 25.11
C LEU A 18 0.92 -3.98 23.70
N TRP A 19 0.15 -3.38 22.79
CA TRP A 19 -0.07 -3.88 21.43
C TRP A 19 0.89 -3.31 20.40
N GLY A 20 1.51 -2.18 20.71
CA GLY A 20 2.46 -1.55 19.82
C GLY A 20 2.77 -0.10 20.18
N ASP A 21 3.66 0.49 19.39
CA ASP A 21 4.12 1.87 19.56
C ASP A 21 3.26 2.90 18.80
N GLY A 22 2.31 2.43 18.01
CA GLY A 22 1.43 3.27 17.19
C GLY A 22 1.98 3.59 15.80
N THR A 23 3.13 3.02 15.42
CA THR A 23 3.79 3.28 14.13
C THR A 23 3.39 2.31 13.03
N LYS A 24 2.70 1.22 13.37
CA LYS A 24 2.28 0.18 12.44
C LYS A 24 0.76 0.22 12.25
N GLY A 25 0.32 -0.11 11.06
CA GLY A 25 -1.10 -0.23 10.74
C GLY A 25 -1.41 -1.41 9.85
N SER A 26 -2.68 -1.72 9.76
CA SER A 26 -3.22 -2.66 8.78
C SER A 26 -4.43 -2.04 8.09
N ALA A 27 -4.65 -2.44 6.84
CA ALA A 27 -5.80 -1.97 6.09
C ALA A 27 -6.41 -3.08 5.26
N ASP A 28 -7.74 -3.08 5.23
CA ASP A 28 -8.52 -4.05 4.47
C ASP A 28 -9.86 -3.46 4.03
N MET A 29 -10.50 -4.10 3.06
CA MET A 29 -11.80 -3.72 2.56
C MET A 29 -12.88 -4.66 3.06
N MET A 30 -13.93 -4.08 3.61
CA MET A 30 -15.17 -4.76 3.93
C MET A 30 -16.25 -4.40 2.91
N ALA A 31 -16.95 -5.42 2.39
CA ALA A 31 -18.12 -5.23 1.57
C ALA A 31 -19.38 -5.15 2.45
N MET A 32 -20.12 -4.07 2.34
CA MET A 32 -21.37 -3.83 3.05
C MET A 32 -22.54 -3.85 2.07
N ASP A 33 -23.62 -4.54 2.41
CA ASP A 33 -24.82 -4.56 1.59
C ASP A 33 -25.36 -3.13 1.42
N ALA A 34 -25.69 -2.78 0.20
CA ALA A 34 -26.07 -1.43 -0.16
C ALA A 34 -27.21 -1.43 -1.17
N SER A 35 -27.96 -0.32 -1.21
CA SER A 35 -28.95 -0.11 -2.25
C SER A 35 -28.27 -0.04 -3.62
N ARG A 36 -28.91 -0.62 -4.64
CA ARG A 36 -28.48 -0.50 -6.04
C ARG A 36 -28.40 0.96 -6.55
N HIS A 37 -29.07 1.87 -5.86
CA HIS A 37 -29.09 3.29 -6.19
C HIS A 37 -27.90 4.06 -5.63
N LEU A 38 -27.09 3.43 -4.74
CA LEU A 38 -25.86 4.03 -4.28
C LEU A 38 -24.82 3.97 -5.39
N TRP A 39 -24.24 5.11 -5.78
CA TRP A 39 -23.33 5.16 -6.93
C TRP A 39 -22.06 4.33 -6.75
N THR A 40 -21.61 4.10 -5.51
CA THR A 40 -20.47 3.23 -5.16
C THR A 40 -20.82 1.76 -5.15
N ALA A 41 -22.11 1.40 -5.15
CA ALA A 41 -22.52 0.01 -5.10
C ALA A 41 -22.25 -0.72 -6.41
N ARG A 42 -21.79 -1.95 -6.29
CA ARG A 42 -21.63 -2.91 -7.38
C ARG A 42 -22.15 -4.26 -6.92
N VAL A 43 -22.41 -5.15 -7.87
CA VAL A 43 -22.76 -6.53 -7.53
C VAL A 43 -21.53 -7.22 -6.91
N ASP A 44 -21.66 -7.69 -5.69
CA ASP A 44 -20.66 -8.51 -5.03
C ASP A 44 -20.61 -9.89 -5.72
N PRO A 45 -19.48 -10.28 -6.32
CA PRO A 45 -19.37 -11.55 -7.03
C PRO A 45 -19.61 -12.79 -6.15
N ARG A 46 -19.34 -12.66 -4.84
CA ARG A 46 -19.48 -13.75 -3.87
C ARG A 46 -20.92 -13.91 -3.40
N ARG A 47 -21.59 -12.79 -3.07
CA ARG A 47 -22.95 -12.79 -2.51
C ARG A 47 -24.04 -12.56 -3.54
N ARG A 48 -23.67 -12.07 -4.73
CA ARG A 48 -24.59 -11.69 -5.82
C ARG A 48 -25.63 -10.65 -5.44
N THR A 49 -25.37 -9.87 -4.40
CA THR A 49 -26.14 -8.73 -3.94
C THR A 49 -25.40 -7.42 -4.23
N TYR A 50 -26.10 -6.29 -4.23
CA TYR A 50 -25.44 -5.00 -4.32
C TYR A 50 -24.73 -4.67 -3.02
N ALA A 51 -23.45 -4.29 -3.10
CA ALA A 51 -22.65 -3.89 -1.98
C ALA A 51 -21.75 -2.69 -2.32
N ALA A 52 -21.43 -1.89 -1.32
CA ALA A 52 -20.39 -0.87 -1.37
C ALA A 52 -19.19 -1.34 -0.56
N GLY A 53 -17.98 -0.94 -0.96
CA GLY A 53 -16.78 -1.18 -0.20
C GLY A 53 -16.58 -0.11 0.87
N LEU A 54 -16.09 -0.51 2.03
CA LEU A 54 -15.52 0.39 3.03
C LEU A 54 -14.09 -0.04 3.26
N TYR A 55 -13.13 0.81 2.92
CA TYR A 55 -11.71 0.55 3.14
C TYR A 55 -11.29 1.19 4.45
N THR A 56 -10.81 0.37 5.37
CA THR A 56 -10.58 0.75 6.77
C THR A 56 -9.11 0.54 7.12
N HIS A 57 -8.52 1.51 7.82
CA HIS A 57 -7.17 1.45 8.35
C HIS A 57 -7.19 1.43 9.87
N VAL A 58 -6.54 0.44 10.45
CA VAL A 58 -6.46 0.23 11.89
C VAL A 58 -4.99 0.28 12.32
N ARG A 59 -4.72 0.94 13.44
CA ARG A 59 -3.40 1.03 14.04
C ARG A 59 -3.12 -0.17 14.93
N ASP A 60 -1.86 -0.49 15.19
CA ASP A 60 -1.43 -1.55 16.11
C ASP A 60 -1.91 -1.35 17.57
N ARG A 61 -2.32 -0.13 17.94
CA ARG A 61 -3.01 0.19 19.20
C ARG A 61 -4.54 0.09 19.10
N TRP A 62 -5.07 -0.67 18.13
CA TRP A 62 -6.50 -0.89 17.92
C TRP A 62 -7.32 0.36 17.56
N GLY A 63 -6.67 1.47 17.26
CA GLY A 63 -7.34 2.69 16.83
C GLY A 63 -7.60 2.71 15.33
N LEU A 64 -8.86 2.90 14.94
CA LEU A 64 -9.23 3.21 13.56
C LEU A 64 -8.73 4.62 13.23
N PHE A 65 -7.84 4.79 12.25
CA PHE A 65 -7.28 6.09 11.94
C PHE A 65 -7.73 6.67 10.59
N TYR A 66 -8.25 5.84 9.71
CA TYR A 66 -8.81 6.28 8.44
C TYR A 66 -9.82 5.28 7.91
N ASP A 67 -10.90 5.76 7.34
CA ASP A 67 -11.90 4.97 6.63
C ASP A 67 -12.42 5.73 5.40
N GLN A 68 -12.68 5.03 4.33
CA GLN A 68 -13.18 5.61 3.09
C GLN A 68 -14.14 4.66 2.38
N PRO A 69 -15.35 5.14 1.99
CA PRO A 69 -16.20 4.41 1.05
C PRO A 69 -15.50 4.30 -0.30
N VAL A 70 -15.50 3.11 -0.86
CA VAL A 70 -14.90 2.82 -2.16
C VAL A 70 -15.89 2.08 -3.05
N VAL A 71 -15.71 2.21 -4.34
CA VAL A 71 -16.48 1.40 -5.29
C VAL A 71 -16.04 -0.06 -5.15
N LEU A 72 -16.99 -0.94 -4.89
CA LEU A 72 -16.71 -2.36 -4.83
C LEU A 72 -16.08 -2.84 -6.14
N ASN A 73 -15.07 -3.67 -6.07
CA ASN A 73 -14.30 -4.21 -7.19
C ASN A 73 -13.27 -3.25 -7.84
N GLU A 74 -13.09 -2.04 -7.32
CA GLU A 74 -11.96 -1.18 -7.72
C GLU A 74 -10.64 -1.61 -7.05
N ARG A 75 -9.52 -1.16 -7.64
CA ARG A 75 -8.19 -1.44 -7.09
C ARG A 75 -7.98 -0.67 -5.79
N GLN A 76 -7.67 -1.38 -4.73
CA GLN A 76 -7.59 -0.86 -3.36
C GLN A 76 -6.23 -0.23 -3.02
N ALA A 77 -5.17 -0.57 -3.77
CA ALA A 77 -3.80 -0.19 -3.44
C ALA A 77 -3.59 1.33 -3.31
N GLY A 78 -4.31 2.13 -4.10
CA GLY A 78 -4.25 3.58 -4.00
C GLY A 78 -4.90 4.10 -2.72
N VAL A 79 -6.01 3.51 -2.30
CA VAL A 79 -6.72 3.90 -1.07
C VAL A 79 -5.92 3.50 0.17
N ALA A 80 -5.22 2.35 0.11
CA ALA A 80 -4.30 1.93 1.17
C ALA A 80 -3.22 3.00 1.44
N VAL A 81 -2.61 3.53 0.38
CA VAL A 81 -1.61 4.60 0.49
C VAL A 81 -2.23 5.93 0.93
N GLU A 82 -3.42 6.26 0.42
CA GLU A 82 -4.13 7.50 0.76
C GLU A 82 -4.39 7.62 2.25
N GLY A 83 -4.88 6.57 2.90
CA GLY A 83 -5.21 6.60 4.32
C GLY A 83 -4.02 6.89 5.21
N VAL A 84 -2.86 6.29 4.93
CA VAL A 84 -1.62 6.57 5.66
C VAL A 84 -1.12 7.98 5.40
N GLU A 85 -1.15 8.43 4.15
CA GLU A 85 -0.68 9.77 3.82
C GLU A 85 -1.57 10.86 4.45
N GLN A 86 -2.89 10.69 4.45
CA GLN A 86 -3.82 11.60 5.12
C GLN A 86 -3.55 11.65 6.63
N HIS A 87 -3.29 10.50 7.25
CA HIS A 87 -2.94 10.42 8.66
C HIS A 87 -1.60 11.10 8.96
N ASN A 88 -0.58 10.81 8.17
CA ASN A 88 0.79 11.27 8.37
C ASN A 88 1.02 12.76 8.06
N ARG A 89 0.05 13.44 7.45
CA ARG A 89 0.09 14.90 7.25
C ARG A 89 -0.10 15.70 8.53
N ALA A 90 -0.79 15.14 9.52
CA ALA A 90 -0.98 15.80 10.80
C ALA A 90 0.31 15.69 11.62
N GLU A 91 0.89 16.84 12.01
CA GLU A 91 2.18 16.92 12.71
C GLU A 91 2.10 16.43 14.15
N ASP A 92 0.91 16.50 14.76
CA ASP A 92 0.63 16.11 16.15
C ASP A 92 0.39 14.60 16.34
N ARG A 93 0.45 13.83 15.26
CA ARG A 93 0.15 12.39 15.28
C ARG A 93 1.40 11.53 15.18
N ILE A 94 1.37 10.38 15.86
CA ILE A 94 2.38 9.34 15.67
C ILE A 94 2.26 8.84 14.22
N ARG A 95 3.33 8.98 13.46
CA ARG A 95 3.35 8.61 12.04
C ARG A 95 3.31 7.10 11.86
N ILE A 96 2.52 6.66 10.92
CA ILE A 96 2.55 5.27 10.45
C ILE A 96 3.77 5.11 9.54
N SER A 97 4.65 4.18 9.90
CA SER A 97 5.87 3.84 9.14
C SER A 97 5.73 2.53 8.37
N LEU A 98 4.76 1.68 8.75
CA LEU A 98 4.51 0.39 8.12
C LEU A 98 3.00 0.16 8.00
N LEU A 99 2.53 -0.23 6.81
CA LEU A 99 1.15 -0.62 6.57
C LEU A 99 1.08 -2.05 6.03
N ALA A 100 0.50 -2.94 6.80
CA ALA A 100 0.16 -4.29 6.35
C ALA A 100 -1.14 -4.27 5.53
N VAL A 101 -1.14 -4.93 4.38
CA VAL A 101 -2.31 -5.03 3.49
C VAL A 101 -2.49 -6.45 2.99
N ASP A 102 -3.69 -6.78 2.55
CA ASP A 102 -3.96 -8.02 1.84
C ASP A 102 -3.34 -8.03 0.42
N THR A 103 -3.56 -9.10 -0.34
CA THR A 103 -3.04 -9.23 -1.70
C THR A 103 -3.67 -8.26 -2.70
N HIS A 104 -4.84 -7.69 -2.40
CA HIS A 104 -5.54 -6.71 -3.25
C HIS A 104 -5.13 -5.27 -2.93
N GLY A 105 -4.65 -5.02 -1.72
CA GLY A 105 -4.15 -3.73 -1.26
C GLY A 105 -2.76 -3.35 -1.78
N VAL A 106 -2.12 -4.17 -2.61
CA VAL A 106 -0.76 -3.92 -3.08
C VAL A 106 -0.63 -3.96 -4.61
N THR A 107 0.16 -3.02 -5.13
CA THR A 107 0.74 -3.04 -6.49
C THR A 107 2.19 -2.56 -6.42
N ASN A 108 3.00 -2.86 -7.44
CA ASN A 108 4.37 -2.34 -7.48
C ASN A 108 4.39 -0.80 -7.48
N VAL A 109 3.47 -0.17 -8.21
CA VAL A 109 3.31 1.29 -8.22
C VAL A 109 2.98 1.84 -6.83
N ALA A 110 2.09 1.17 -6.09
CA ALA A 110 1.74 1.58 -4.73
C ALA A 110 2.91 1.41 -3.75
N MET A 111 3.69 0.33 -3.85
CA MET A 111 4.90 0.16 -3.04
C MET A 111 5.92 1.26 -3.30
N ALA A 112 6.14 1.62 -4.57
CA ALA A 112 7.02 2.73 -4.93
C ALA A 112 6.53 4.07 -4.34
N ALA A 113 5.24 4.36 -4.48
CA ALA A 113 4.63 5.58 -3.95
C ALA A 113 4.71 5.64 -2.41
N ALA A 114 4.37 4.57 -1.71
CA ALA A 114 4.45 4.48 -0.25
C ALA A 114 5.87 4.76 0.26
N LYS A 115 6.88 4.13 -0.36
CA LYS A 115 8.29 4.35 0.01
C LYS A 115 8.72 5.79 -0.17
N LEU A 116 8.34 6.43 -1.27
CA LEU A 116 8.62 7.85 -1.52
C LEU A 116 7.87 8.78 -0.55
N LEU A 117 6.72 8.35 -0.06
CA LEU A 117 5.94 9.02 0.98
C LEU A 117 6.45 8.72 2.40
N GLY A 118 7.47 7.88 2.56
CA GLY A 118 8.19 7.65 3.81
C GLY A 118 7.57 6.58 4.71
N PHE A 119 6.88 5.60 4.15
CA PHE A 119 6.43 4.40 4.86
C PHE A 119 6.53 3.15 3.98
N ASP A 120 6.52 1.99 4.61
CA ASP A 120 6.60 0.70 3.92
C ASP A 120 5.22 0.06 3.78
N LEU A 121 4.91 -0.39 2.57
CA LEU A 121 3.70 -1.16 2.27
C LEU A 121 4.04 -2.64 2.30
N CYS A 122 3.51 -3.37 3.28
CA CYS A 122 3.82 -4.76 3.57
C CYS A 122 2.64 -5.66 3.15
N PRO A 123 2.71 -6.30 1.98
CA PRO A 123 1.64 -7.17 1.53
C PRO A 123 1.65 -8.52 2.26
N ARG A 124 0.47 -9.05 2.56
CA ARG A 124 0.34 -10.46 2.91
C ARG A 124 0.88 -11.33 1.76
N LEU A 125 1.86 -12.16 2.06
CA LEU A 125 2.43 -13.09 1.08
C LEU A 125 1.54 -14.33 0.95
N ARG A 126 1.02 -14.51 -0.24
CA ARG A 126 0.28 -15.71 -0.64
C ARG A 126 1.12 -16.48 -1.67
N ASP A 127 1.06 -17.80 -1.65
CA ASP A 127 1.71 -18.67 -2.64
C ASP A 127 3.22 -18.36 -2.79
N LEU A 128 3.97 -18.50 -1.71
CA LEU A 128 5.41 -18.17 -1.64
C LEU A 128 6.23 -18.85 -2.72
N ARG A 129 5.88 -20.09 -3.11
CA ARG A 129 6.57 -20.85 -4.17
C ARG A 129 6.48 -20.20 -5.54
N GLU A 130 5.45 -19.40 -5.79
CA GLU A 130 5.23 -18.70 -7.06
C GLU A 130 5.86 -17.32 -7.08
N ARG A 131 6.44 -16.86 -5.96
CA ARG A 131 7.02 -15.53 -5.87
C ARG A 131 8.31 -15.46 -6.69
N LYS A 132 8.47 -14.34 -7.36
CA LYS A 132 9.62 -14.04 -8.22
C LYS A 132 10.46 -12.97 -7.55
N LEU A 133 11.77 -13.18 -7.55
CA LEU A 133 12.70 -12.15 -7.16
C LEU A 133 13.01 -11.23 -8.34
N PHE A 134 13.20 -9.96 -8.07
CA PHE A 134 13.54 -8.97 -9.07
C PHE A 134 14.90 -8.36 -8.73
N VAL A 135 15.88 -8.67 -9.56
CA VAL A 135 17.28 -8.28 -9.35
C VAL A 135 17.70 -7.29 -10.44
N PRO A 136 18.50 -6.26 -10.13
CA PRO A 136 19.02 -5.35 -11.13
C PRO A 136 19.75 -6.06 -12.28
N ARG A 137 19.64 -5.52 -13.49
CA ARG A 137 20.40 -6.04 -14.63
C ARG A 137 21.90 -5.91 -14.36
N GLY A 138 22.67 -6.94 -14.65
CA GLY A 138 24.11 -6.98 -14.44
C GLY A 138 24.55 -7.41 -13.03
N TRP A 139 23.63 -7.52 -12.08
CA TRP A 139 23.97 -8.03 -10.76
C TRP A 139 23.97 -9.57 -10.75
N PRO A 140 24.96 -10.21 -10.09
CA PRO A 140 24.98 -11.66 -9.93
C PRO A 140 23.81 -12.13 -9.08
N VAL A 141 23.36 -13.34 -9.32
CA VAL A 141 22.41 -14.06 -8.46
C VAL A 141 23.22 -15.08 -7.67
N PRO A 142 23.14 -15.08 -6.34
CA PRO A 142 23.85 -16.07 -5.54
C PRO A 142 23.42 -17.51 -5.87
N GLU A 143 24.34 -18.46 -5.82
CA GLU A 143 24.07 -19.89 -6.04
C GLU A 143 23.00 -20.43 -5.07
N SER A 144 22.93 -19.91 -3.86
CA SER A 144 21.90 -20.26 -2.87
C SER A 144 20.46 -19.97 -3.34
N LEU A 145 20.29 -19.17 -4.38
CA LEU A 145 19.00 -18.85 -5.01
C LEU A 145 18.76 -19.64 -6.31
N GLU A 146 19.57 -20.65 -6.59
CA GLU A 146 19.28 -21.60 -7.68
C GLU A 146 17.92 -22.27 -7.43
N GLY A 147 17.11 -22.32 -8.50
CA GLY A 147 15.73 -22.82 -8.42
C GLY A 147 14.67 -21.76 -8.10
N VAL A 148 15.06 -20.56 -7.63
CA VAL A 148 14.12 -19.43 -7.48
C VAL A 148 13.97 -18.68 -8.80
N THR A 149 12.73 -18.40 -9.21
CA THR A 149 12.49 -17.61 -10.42
C THR A 149 12.97 -16.17 -10.24
N VAL A 150 14.04 -15.80 -10.93
CA VAL A 150 14.59 -14.44 -10.94
C VAL A 150 14.19 -13.70 -12.21
N ARG A 151 13.73 -12.46 -12.06
CA ARG A 151 13.47 -11.52 -13.17
C ARG A 151 14.36 -10.29 -13.04
N ARG A 152 14.62 -9.63 -14.16
CA ARG A 152 15.52 -8.46 -14.19
C ARG A 152 14.76 -7.16 -14.18
N VAL A 153 15.22 -6.21 -13.36
CA VAL A 153 14.74 -4.82 -13.35
C VAL A 153 15.77 -3.88 -13.95
N SER A 154 15.29 -2.78 -14.46
CA SER A 154 16.13 -1.74 -15.08
C SER A 154 16.30 -0.57 -14.12
N VAL A 155 17.47 -0.44 -13.50
CA VAL A 155 17.86 0.74 -12.70
C VAL A 155 17.82 2.00 -13.55
N LYS A 156 18.30 1.94 -14.79
CA LYS A 156 18.23 3.07 -15.74
C LYS A 156 16.81 3.59 -15.99
N ALA A 157 15.78 2.71 -15.90
CA ALA A 157 14.41 3.16 -16.04
C ALA A 157 13.93 3.92 -14.79
N ILE A 158 14.38 3.51 -13.61
CA ILE A 158 14.11 4.21 -12.35
C ILE A 158 14.81 5.59 -12.37
N GLU A 159 16.10 5.64 -12.72
CA GLU A 159 16.87 6.88 -12.79
C GLU A 159 16.24 7.90 -13.74
N ARG A 160 15.81 7.47 -14.93
CA ARG A 160 15.18 8.35 -15.91
C ARG A 160 13.84 8.94 -15.46
N GLY A 161 13.10 8.23 -14.65
CA GLY A 161 11.80 8.69 -14.12
C GLY A 161 11.87 9.21 -12.69
N TRP A 162 13.07 9.30 -12.10
CA TRP A 162 13.23 9.61 -10.68
C TRP A 162 12.66 10.97 -10.30
N ASP A 163 13.00 12.01 -11.03
CA ASP A 163 12.54 13.38 -10.75
C ASP A 163 11.00 13.47 -10.84
N ASP A 164 10.40 12.76 -11.79
CA ASP A 164 8.95 12.72 -11.94
C ASP A 164 8.29 11.93 -10.82
N LEU A 165 8.90 10.83 -10.34
CA LEU A 165 8.45 10.08 -9.18
C LEU A 165 8.50 10.94 -7.91
N VAL A 166 9.60 11.66 -7.68
CA VAL A 166 9.75 12.57 -6.53
C VAL A 166 8.73 13.72 -6.61
N ARG A 167 8.54 14.29 -7.80
CA ARG A 167 7.54 15.35 -8.04
C ARG A 167 6.12 14.86 -7.76
N LEU A 168 5.79 13.64 -8.18
CA LEU A 168 4.49 13.02 -7.88
C LEU A 168 4.30 12.83 -6.38
N ALA A 169 5.29 12.26 -5.68
CA ALA A 169 5.24 12.07 -4.23
C ALA A 169 5.10 13.42 -3.48
N ALA A 170 5.86 14.45 -3.90
CA ALA A 170 5.75 15.80 -3.34
C ALA A 170 4.35 16.40 -3.57
N SER A 171 3.77 16.20 -4.74
CA SER A 171 2.42 16.67 -5.06
C SER A 171 1.34 15.98 -4.22
N ILE A 172 1.50 14.68 -3.96
CA ILE A 172 0.62 13.91 -3.07
C ILE A 172 0.78 14.44 -1.64
N ARG A 173 2.00 14.58 -1.12
CA ARG A 173 2.27 15.09 0.23
C ARG A 173 1.74 16.51 0.44
N ALA A 174 1.86 17.37 -0.55
CA ALA A 174 1.32 18.71 -0.53
C ALA A 174 -0.22 18.78 -0.67
N GLY A 175 -0.90 17.63 -0.81
CA GLY A 175 -2.36 17.56 -0.96
C GLY A 175 -2.89 18.08 -2.30
N LYS A 176 -2.03 18.28 -3.29
CA LYS A 176 -2.43 18.75 -4.62
C LYS A 176 -3.07 17.64 -5.46
N VAL A 177 -2.72 16.39 -5.16
CA VAL A 177 -3.26 15.19 -5.81
C VAL A 177 -3.52 14.14 -4.73
N SER A 178 -4.64 13.43 -4.82
CA SER A 178 -4.92 12.28 -3.97
C SER A 178 -4.03 11.11 -4.37
N ALA A 179 -3.47 10.39 -3.39
CA ALA A 179 -2.66 9.20 -3.64
C ALA A 179 -3.49 8.10 -4.34
N ALA A 180 -4.75 7.93 -3.93
CA ALA A 180 -5.66 6.97 -4.55
C ALA A 180 -5.82 7.25 -6.05
N HIS A 181 -6.09 8.51 -6.41
CA HIS A 181 -6.25 8.91 -7.81
C HIS A 181 -4.95 8.78 -8.61
N ALA A 182 -3.82 9.24 -8.05
CA ALA A 182 -2.52 9.19 -8.71
C ALA A 182 -2.09 7.75 -9.00
N ILE A 183 -2.18 6.85 -8.02
CA ILE A 183 -1.80 5.45 -8.15
C ILE A 183 -2.72 4.72 -9.11
N HIS A 184 -4.04 4.97 -9.05
CA HIS A 184 -5.00 4.39 -9.98
C HIS A 184 -4.69 4.80 -11.43
N ARG A 185 -4.50 6.10 -11.66
CA ARG A 185 -4.20 6.65 -12.98
C ARG A 185 -2.85 6.15 -13.51
N LEU A 186 -1.81 6.14 -12.67
CA LEU A 186 -0.51 5.63 -13.05
C LEU A 186 -0.54 4.12 -13.34
N GLY A 187 -1.28 3.35 -12.54
CA GLY A 187 -1.47 1.90 -12.77
C GLY A 187 -2.28 1.56 -14.03
N SER A 188 -2.97 2.55 -14.61
CA SER A 188 -3.74 2.45 -15.86
C SER A 188 -3.09 3.20 -17.02
N ALA A 189 -1.84 3.66 -16.85
CA ALA A 189 -1.12 4.40 -17.88
C ALA A 189 -0.84 3.56 -19.14
N ALA A 190 -0.64 4.23 -20.25
CA ALA A 190 -0.33 3.59 -21.52
C ALA A 190 0.96 2.74 -21.42
N VAL A 191 1.01 1.68 -22.22
CA VAL A 191 2.21 0.86 -22.36
C VAL A 191 3.37 1.73 -22.82
N GLY A 192 4.45 1.76 -22.05
CA GLY A 192 5.64 2.56 -22.36
C GLY A 192 5.74 3.91 -21.64
N ASP A 193 4.71 4.31 -20.86
CA ASP A 193 4.80 5.52 -20.02
C ASP A 193 6.06 5.49 -19.12
N PRO A 194 6.94 6.50 -19.20
CA PRO A 194 8.22 6.49 -18.46
C PRO A 194 8.03 6.49 -16.95
N LEU A 195 7.05 7.25 -16.43
CA LEU A 195 6.78 7.36 -15.00
C LEU A 195 6.20 6.04 -14.46
N HIS A 196 5.22 5.46 -15.16
CA HIS A 196 4.70 4.14 -14.82
C HIS A 196 5.82 3.09 -14.78
N ARG A 197 6.69 3.10 -15.81
CA ARG A 197 7.81 2.16 -15.91
C ARG A 197 8.80 2.32 -14.77
N ALA A 198 9.13 3.54 -14.38
CA ALA A 198 10.01 3.82 -13.25
C ALA A 198 9.39 3.32 -11.93
N ALA A 199 8.13 3.65 -11.67
CA ALA A 199 7.38 3.19 -10.49
C ALA A 199 7.30 1.66 -10.42
N GLU A 200 7.03 1.01 -11.56
CA GLU A 200 6.93 -0.45 -11.65
C GLU A 200 8.27 -1.15 -11.34
N HIS A 201 9.38 -0.64 -11.88
CA HIS A 201 10.70 -1.21 -11.59
C HIS A 201 11.15 -0.95 -10.15
N LEU A 202 10.89 0.24 -9.60
CA LEU A 202 11.16 0.55 -8.19
C LEU A 202 10.35 -0.36 -7.26
N GLY A 203 9.04 -0.47 -7.49
CA GLY A 203 8.17 -1.31 -6.68
C GLY A 203 8.54 -2.79 -6.71
N ARG A 204 9.02 -3.30 -7.87
CA ARG A 204 9.55 -4.67 -7.97
C ARG A 204 10.79 -4.89 -7.11
N LEU A 205 11.69 -3.93 -7.04
CA LEU A 205 12.85 -3.99 -6.13
C LEU A 205 12.41 -3.99 -4.68
N LEU A 206 11.54 -3.06 -4.29
CA LEU A 206 11.00 -2.96 -2.94
C LEU A 206 10.28 -4.24 -2.51
N ARG A 207 9.50 -4.83 -3.42
CA ARG A 207 8.85 -6.12 -3.18
C ARG A 207 9.84 -7.25 -2.97
N THR A 208 10.97 -7.24 -3.67
CA THR A 208 12.03 -8.24 -3.46
C THR A 208 12.70 -8.03 -2.12
N LEU A 209 13.03 -6.80 -1.74
CA LEU A 209 13.57 -6.48 -0.43
C LEU A 209 12.63 -6.94 0.69
N PHE A 210 11.35 -6.58 0.60
CA PHE A 210 10.34 -7.05 1.55
C PHE A 210 10.29 -8.57 1.66
N LEU A 211 10.33 -9.30 0.54
CA LEU A 211 10.34 -10.77 0.55
C LEU A 211 11.60 -11.34 1.20
N CYS A 212 12.76 -10.74 0.95
CA CYS A 212 14.01 -11.15 1.58
C CYS A 212 13.98 -10.92 3.10
N ASP A 213 13.52 -9.74 3.53
CA ASP A 213 13.41 -9.41 4.96
C ASP A 213 12.41 -10.33 5.66
N TYR A 214 11.25 -10.57 5.06
CA TYR A 214 10.22 -11.48 5.58
C TYR A 214 10.74 -12.92 5.78
N LEU A 215 11.62 -13.40 4.89
CA LEU A 215 12.17 -14.75 4.98
C LEU A 215 13.42 -14.84 5.87
N ALA A 216 14.17 -13.74 6.02
CA ALA A 216 15.45 -13.73 6.73
C ALA A 216 15.30 -13.30 8.20
N ILE A 217 14.29 -12.52 8.55
CA ILE A 217 14.09 -11.98 9.89
C ILE A 217 12.96 -12.77 10.57
N PRO A 218 13.24 -13.59 11.61
CA PRO A 218 12.23 -14.46 12.24
C PRO A 218 11.04 -13.73 12.84
N ASP A 219 11.24 -12.49 13.31
CA ASP A 219 10.23 -11.66 13.99
C ASP A 219 9.74 -10.49 13.13
N TYR A 220 9.83 -10.63 11.83
CA TYR A 220 9.44 -9.57 10.88
C TYR A 220 7.94 -9.30 10.87
#